data_11e31b6e605d7d6f8bf2e4c6465b7a6c
#
_entry.id   11e31b6e605d7d6f8bf2e4c6465b7a6c
#
_cell.length_a   1.000
_cell.length_b   1.000
_cell.length_c   1.000
_cell.angle_alpha   90.00
_cell.angle_beta   90.00
_cell.angle_gamma   90.00
#
_symmetry.space_group_name_H-M   'P 1'
#
loop_
_entity.id
_entity.type
_entity.pdbx_description
1 polymer ?
#
loop_
_entity_poly.entity_id
_entity_poly.type
_entity_poly.pdbx_seq_one_letter_code
_entity_poly.pdbx_strand_id
1 'polypeptide(L)'
;MQVPINLKRRMMMKVLFIAAEASPFVKIGGLGDVIGSLPKALQAEGVEARVVLPLYSSINREKFPLVYKKHIFVQLGWRHAYCGIFECNIDGITYYFIDNEQYFNRSTVYGQEDDGERFAFFSKAALEILPHIDYQPDIINANDWHTALSVIYLDDYKSRGMEFYQNMKSVISIHNIEFQGKFNPYEMGNLFGLDNKYFDALIYNGDLNLLKGAIQLANRVNTVSQTYAKEILNPYFSYGLDKILQVEQGKLVGIVNGLDTDTFNPETDAHLEKNYSLSSITKKVENKLAFQRQMALEENPHKMMVGMVTRLTHQKGIDLVLEVADQLLDLGIQLVILGTGDAHYESALRSLEYRRHDVVRSLIMFSSEMSSKVYASCDAFLMPSKTEPCGLSQLISMRYGTVPIVHRVGGLYDTVQPFDGVHGTGFTFESFNSGDLLDAVRRTKEVYDYQK
;
A
#
# COMPACT_ATOMS: atom_id res chain seq x y z
N MET A 1 -40.12 39.73 -11.16
CA MET A 1 -39.71 38.58 -11.98
C MET A 1 -38.51 37.91 -11.30
N GLN A 2 -38.74 36.85 -10.57
CA GLN A 2 -37.65 36.06 -10.01
C GLN A 2 -37.18 35.09 -11.09
N VAL A 3 -35.92 35.20 -11.49
CA VAL A 3 -35.26 34.25 -12.39
C VAL A 3 -35.05 32.93 -11.58
N PRO A 4 -35.55 31.77 -12.01
CA PRO A 4 -35.30 30.54 -11.31
C PRO A 4 -33.81 30.21 -11.46
N ILE A 5 -33.12 30.14 -10.32
CA ILE A 5 -31.76 29.57 -10.22
C ILE A 5 -31.90 28.11 -10.58
N ASN A 6 -31.55 27.77 -11.79
CA ASN A 6 -31.48 26.39 -12.29
C ASN A 6 -30.27 25.74 -11.62
N LEU A 7 -30.45 25.20 -10.41
CA LEU A 7 -29.52 24.31 -9.76
C LEU A 7 -29.44 23.04 -10.64
N LYS A 8 -28.55 23.04 -11.65
CA LYS A 8 -28.12 21.81 -12.29
C LYS A 8 -27.75 20.86 -11.16
N ARG A 9 -28.56 19.85 -10.94
CA ARG A 9 -28.21 18.70 -10.09
C ARG A 9 -26.81 18.27 -10.51
N ARG A 10 -25.79 18.55 -9.69
CA ARG A 10 -24.42 18.10 -9.95
C ARG A 10 -24.54 16.58 -9.99
N MET A 11 -24.45 15.98 -11.16
CA MET A 11 -24.43 14.54 -11.28
C MET A 11 -23.29 14.04 -10.40
N MET A 12 -23.58 13.09 -9.52
CA MET A 12 -22.60 12.51 -8.61
C MET A 12 -21.53 11.82 -9.45
N MET A 13 -20.26 12.19 -9.28
CA MET A 13 -19.15 11.57 -9.99
C MET A 13 -19.05 10.10 -9.62
N LYS A 14 -18.84 9.24 -10.60
CA LYS A 14 -18.74 7.79 -10.42
C LYS A 14 -17.30 7.34 -10.66
N VAL A 15 -16.71 6.67 -9.70
CA VAL A 15 -15.33 6.16 -9.77
C VAL A 15 -15.30 4.65 -9.55
N LEU A 16 -14.67 3.93 -10.46
CA LEU A 16 -14.36 2.52 -10.30
C LEU A 16 -12.90 2.34 -9.93
N PHE A 17 -12.62 1.80 -8.76
CA PHE A 17 -11.30 1.35 -8.37
C PHE A 17 -11.07 -0.08 -8.87
N ILE A 18 -10.00 -0.28 -9.64
CA ILE A 18 -9.56 -1.59 -10.11
C ILE A 18 -8.26 -1.91 -9.40
N ALA A 19 -8.25 -2.93 -8.54
CA ALA A 19 -7.11 -3.22 -7.68
C ALA A 19 -6.91 -4.73 -7.49
N ALA A 20 -5.67 -5.13 -7.23
CA ALA A 20 -5.34 -6.52 -6.94
C ALA A 20 -5.61 -6.89 -5.47
N GLU A 21 -5.71 -5.91 -4.58
CA GLU A 21 -6.00 -6.11 -3.15
C GLU A 21 -6.85 -4.98 -2.58
N ALA A 22 -7.67 -5.30 -1.59
CA ALA A 22 -8.40 -4.34 -0.77
C ALA A 22 -8.75 -4.96 0.59
N SER A 23 -8.45 -4.26 1.67
CA SER A 23 -8.94 -4.58 3.01
C SER A 23 -10.46 -4.41 3.06
N PRO A 24 -11.21 -5.24 3.78
CA PRO A 24 -10.77 -6.34 4.64
C PRO A 24 -10.69 -7.72 3.95
N PHE A 25 -10.82 -7.79 2.63
CA PHE A 25 -10.90 -9.06 1.88
C PHE A 25 -9.55 -9.72 1.69
N VAL A 26 -8.58 -8.96 1.19
CA VAL A 26 -7.20 -9.39 0.94
C VAL A 26 -6.26 -8.21 1.11
N LYS A 27 -5.17 -8.40 1.86
CA LYS A 27 -4.17 -7.37 2.13
C LYS A 27 -2.78 -8.00 2.17
N ILE A 28 -1.90 -7.51 1.31
CA ILE A 28 -0.48 -7.87 1.27
C ILE A 28 0.38 -6.66 1.61
N GLY A 29 -0.06 -5.46 1.20
CA GLY A 29 0.68 -4.22 1.40
C GLY A 29 -0.21 -3.00 1.64
N GLY A 30 0.38 -1.82 1.52
CA GLY A 30 -0.33 -0.54 1.71
C GLY A 30 -1.42 -0.27 0.68
N LEU A 31 -1.34 -0.90 -0.51
CA LEU A 31 -2.41 -0.82 -1.51
C LEU A 31 -3.74 -1.33 -0.93
N GLY A 32 -3.72 -2.47 -0.23
CA GLY A 32 -4.90 -3.03 0.41
C GLY A 32 -5.56 -2.07 1.40
N ASP A 33 -4.78 -1.33 2.18
CA ASP A 33 -5.31 -0.32 3.11
C ASP A 33 -5.94 0.87 2.35
N VAL A 34 -5.28 1.36 1.31
CA VAL A 34 -5.79 2.49 0.51
C VAL A 34 -7.12 2.13 -0.16
N ILE A 35 -7.20 0.98 -0.81
CA ILE A 35 -8.44 0.55 -1.50
C ILE A 35 -9.54 0.14 -0.50
N GLY A 36 -9.17 -0.23 0.71
CA GLY A 36 -10.14 -0.48 1.78
C GLY A 36 -10.74 0.79 2.40
N SER A 37 -10.04 1.93 2.32
CA SER A 37 -10.45 3.17 3.01
C SER A 37 -10.81 4.34 2.09
N LEU A 38 -10.06 4.57 1.00
CA LEU A 38 -10.26 5.71 0.10
C LEU A 38 -11.66 5.75 -0.55
N PRO A 39 -12.25 4.63 -1.04
CA PRO A 39 -13.61 4.65 -1.58
C PRO A 39 -14.65 5.17 -0.58
N LYS A 40 -14.53 4.78 0.70
CA LYS A 40 -15.41 5.23 1.80
C LYS A 40 -15.25 6.74 2.04
N ALA A 41 -14.02 7.24 2.07
CA ALA A 41 -13.75 8.66 2.24
C ALA A 41 -14.29 9.49 1.06
N LEU A 42 -14.14 9.01 -0.18
CA LEU A 42 -14.70 9.67 -1.35
C LEU A 42 -16.24 9.67 -1.36
N GLN A 43 -16.85 8.61 -0.86
CA GLN A 43 -18.32 8.55 -0.73
C GLN A 43 -18.82 9.65 0.25
N ALA A 44 -18.10 9.89 1.33
CA ALA A 44 -18.41 10.98 2.26
C ALA A 44 -18.32 12.38 1.60
N GLU A 45 -17.48 12.50 0.57
CA GLU A 45 -17.34 13.72 -0.26
C GLU A 45 -18.34 13.78 -1.45
N GLY A 46 -19.30 12.83 -1.52
CA GLY A 46 -20.35 12.81 -2.54
C GLY A 46 -19.91 12.20 -3.87
N VAL A 47 -18.93 11.30 -3.86
CA VAL A 47 -18.49 10.50 -5.02
C VAL A 47 -19.06 9.10 -4.90
N GLU A 48 -19.69 8.56 -5.94
CA GLU A 48 -20.07 7.14 -5.98
C GLU A 48 -18.85 6.30 -6.33
N ALA A 49 -18.23 5.71 -5.30
CA ALA A 49 -17.06 4.85 -5.46
C ALA A 49 -17.46 3.38 -5.39
N ARG A 50 -16.99 2.58 -6.36
CA ARG A 50 -17.09 1.11 -6.35
C ARG A 50 -15.72 0.50 -6.59
N VAL A 51 -15.55 -0.76 -6.21
CA VAL A 51 -14.27 -1.47 -6.28
C VAL A 51 -14.44 -2.79 -7.04
N VAL A 52 -13.45 -3.15 -7.87
CA VAL A 52 -13.36 -4.47 -8.51
C VAL A 52 -12.08 -5.15 -8.05
N LEU A 53 -12.19 -6.41 -7.64
CA LEU A 53 -11.12 -7.27 -7.13
C LEU A 53 -11.16 -8.64 -7.81
N PRO A 54 -10.04 -9.37 -7.91
CA PRO A 54 -10.07 -10.80 -8.15
C PRO A 54 -10.71 -11.54 -6.97
N LEU A 55 -11.47 -12.60 -7.25
CA LEU A 55 -12.01 -13.47 -6.20
C LEU A 55 -10.97 -14.54 -5.82
N TYR A 56 -10.02 -14.16 -4.99
CA TYR A 56 -9.01 -15.09 -4.50
C TYR A 56 -9.59 -16.16 -3.57
N SER A 57 -9.00 -17.35 -3.58
CA SER A 57 -9.39 -18.45 -2.69
C SER A 57 -9.18 -18.13 -1.19
N SER A 58 -8.28 -17.18 -0.88
CA SER A 58 -8.03 -16.71 0.48
C SER A 58 -9.15 -15.83 1.06
N ILE A 59 -10.08 -15.34 0.22
CA ILE A 59 -11.20 -14.53 0.69
C ILE A 59 -12.21 -15.42 1.40
N ASN A 60 -12.44 -15.13 2.69
CA ASN A 60 -13.38 -15.90 3.52
C ASN A 60 -14.83 -15.61 3.11
N ARG A 61 -15.43 -16.55 2.36
CA ARG A 61 -16.81 -16.44 1.85
C ARG A 61 -17.88 -16.58 2.94
N GLU A 62 -17.54 -17.13 4.12
CA GLU A 62 -18.47 -17.20 5.26
C GLU A 62 -18.55 -15.86 5.98
N LYS A 63 -17.42 -15.15 6.06
CA LYS A 63 -17.34 -13.82 6.68
C LYS A 63 -17.98 -12.74 5.80
N PHE A 64 -17.86 -12.87 4.48
CA PHE A 64 -18.32 -11.86 3.52
C PHE A 64 -19.47 -12.43 2.68
N PRO A 65 -20.68 -11.81 2.71
CA PRO A 65 -21.84 -12.30 1.97
C PRO A 65 -21.71 -11.98 0.48
N LEU A 66 -21.00 -12.83 -0.25
CA LEU A 66 -20.81 -12.71 -1.69
C LEU A 66 -22.06 -13.18 -2.44
N VAL A 67 -22.67 -12.29 -3.20
CA VAL A 67 -23.85 -12.57 -4.03
C VAL A 67 -23.42 -12.79 -5.46
N TYR A 68 -23.65 -13.99 -6.00
CA TYR A 68 -23.46 -14.26 -7.42
C TYR A 68 -24.46 -13.47 -8.27
N LYS A 69 -23.98 -12.73 -9.26
CA LYS A 69 -24.81 -11.92 -10.17
C LYS A 69 -25.04 -12.66 -11.49
N LYS A 70 -23.97 -12.99 -12.18
CA LYS A 70 -23.96 -13.68 -13.48
C LYS A 70 -22.55 -14.07 -13.87
N HIS A 71 -22.41 -14.66 -15.05
CA HIS A 71 -21.08 -14.81 -15.69
C HIS A 71 -21.11 -14.26 -17.12
N ILE A 72 -19.95 -13.95 -17.60
CA ILE A 72 -19.64 -13.63 -18.99
C ILE A 72 -18.40 -14.42 -19.41
N PHE A 73 -18.01 -14.30 -20.66
CA PHE A 73 -16.73 -14.81 -21.14
C PHE A 73 -15.91 -13.64 -21.66
N VAL A 74 -14.64 -13.59 -21.25
CA VAL A 74 -13.68 -12.55 -21.62
C VAL A 74 -12.71 -13.12 -22.64
N GLN A 75 -12.61 -12.44 -23.78
CA GLN A 75 -11.67 -12.81 -24.83
C GLN A 75 -10.30 -12.21 -24.51
N LEU A 76 -9.27 -13.03 -24.29
CA LEU A 76 -7.90 -12.61 -24.05
C LEU A 76 -6.97 -13.30 -25.06
N GLY A 77 -6.52 -12.58 -26.09
CA GLY A 77 -5.86 -13.17 -27.22
C GLY A 77 -6.74 -14.23 -27.88
N TRP A 78 -6.25 -15.46 -27.97
CA TRP A 78 -7.02 -16.62 -28.47
C TRP A 78 -7.89 -17.29 -27.39
N ARG A 79 -7.70 -16.93 -26.11
CA ARG A 79 -8.41 -17.53 -24.96
C ARG A 79 -9.81 -16.96 -24.83
N HIS A 80 -10.76 -17.80 -24.45
CA HIS A 80 -12.13 -17.43 -24.12
C HIS A 80 -12.41 -17.86 -22.70
N ALA A 81 -12.06 -17.00 -21.74
CA ALA A 81 -12.00 -17.34 -20.33
C ALA A 81 -13.31 -17.04 -19.60
N TYR A 82 -13.77 -17.96 -18.76
CA TYR A 82 -14.91 -17.74 -17.87
C TYR A 82 -14.64 -16.59 -16.90
N CYS A 83 -15.65 -15.77 -16.66
CA CYS A 83 -15.62 -14.64 -15.74
C CYS A 83 -16.93 -14.60 -14.95
N GLY A 84 -16.92 -15.19 -13.76
CA GLY A 84 -18.02 -15.07 -12.80
C GLY A 84 -17.99 -13.70 -12.13
N ILE A 85 -19.17 -13.13 -11.86
CA ILE A 85 -19.31 -11.82 -11.22
C ILE A 85 -20.03 -12.02 -9.90
N PHE A 86 -19.34 -11.69 -8.81
CA PHE A 86 -19.91 -11.64 -7.47
C PHE A 86 -19.91 -10.20 -6.96
N GLU A 87 -20.84 -9.92 -6.06
CA GLU A 87 -21.01 -8.59 -5.44
C GLU A 87 -21.10 -8.73 -3.93
N CYS A 88 -20.50 -7.78 -3.21
CA CYS A 88 -20.65 -7.62 -1.78
C CYS A 88 -20.73 -6.12 -1.45
N ASN A 89 -21.55 -5.75 -0.46
CA ASN A 89 -21.58 -4.39 0.06
C ASN A 89 -21.06 -4.39 1.49
N ILE A 90 -20.04 -3.57 1.75
CA ILE A 90 -19.48 -3.35 3.08
C ILE A 90 -19.33 -1.85 3.29
N ASP A 91 -19.82 -1.36 4.43
CA ASP A 91 -19.78 0.06 4.82
C ASP A 91 -20.33 1.01 3.74
N GLY A 92 -21.33 0.54 2.99
CA GLY A 92 -21.95 1.31 1.90
C GLY A 92 -21.16 1.28 0.59
N ILE A 93 -19.99 0.67 0.53
CA ILE A 93 -19.20 0.50 -0.69
C ILE A 93 -19.56 -0.82 -1.36
N THR A 94 -19.84 -0.76 -2.67
CA THR A 94 -20.07 -1.95 -3.49
C THR A 94 -18.74 -2.47 -4.03
N TYR A 95 -18.46 -3.73 -3.71
CA TYR A 95 -17.32 -4.49 -4.22
C TYR A 95 -17.80 -5.53 -5.22
N TYR A 96 -17.17 -5.58 -6.37
CA TYR A 96 -17.31 -6.65 -7.35
C TYR A 96 -16.11 -7.57 -7.33
N PHE A 97 -16.34 -8.85 -7.50
CA PHE A 97 -15.28 -9.85 -7.53
C PHE A 97 -15.33 -10.61 -8.84
N ILE A 98 -14.18 -10.70 -9.49
CA ILE A 98 -13.98 -11.47 -10.72
C ILE A 98 -13.59 -12.89 -10.35
N ASP A 99 -14.50 -13.83 -10.58
CA ASP A 99 -14.30 -15.24 -10.31
C ASP A 99 -13.76 -15.96 -11.53
N ASN A 100 -12.60 -16.55 -11.35
CA ASN A 100 -11.98 -17.52 -12.24
C ASN A 100 -11.01 -18.38 -11.43
N GLU A 101 -11.41 -19.61 -11.10
CA GLU A 101 -10.60 -20.48 -10.24
C GLU A 101 -9.25 -20.82 -10.87
N GLN A 102 -9.16 -20.93 -12.19
CA GLN A 102 -7.88 -21.17 -12.87
C GLN A 102 -6.86 -20.09 -12.56
N TYR A 103 -7.29 -18.82 -12.47
CA TYR A 103 -6.41 -17.68 -12.25
C TYR A 103 -6.27 -17.30 -10.77
N PHE A 104 -7.31 -17.45 -9.96
CA PHE A 104 -7.35 -16.86 -8.62
C PHE A 104 -7.43 -17.86 -7.46
N ASN A 105 -7.53 -19.17 -7.75
CA ASN A 105 -7.36 -20.19 -6.72
C ASN A 105 -5.86 -20.50 -6.56
N ARG A 106 -5.13 -19.61 -5.91
CA ARG A 106 -3.67 -19.68 -5.70
C ARG A 106 -3.33 -19.50 -4.23
N SER A 107 -2.18 -20.03 -3.83
CA SER A 107 -1.67 -19.91 -2.45
C SER A 107 -1.21 -18.49 -2.10
N THR A 108 -0.82 -17.70 -3.10
CA THR A 108 -0.37 -16.31 -2.93
C THR A 108 -1.07 -15.38 -3.92
N VAL A 109 -1.18 -14.12 -3.55
CA VAL A 109 -1.78 -13.08 -4.41
C VAL A 109 -0.85 -12.72 -5.57
N TYR A 110 0.46 -12.71 -5.32
CA TYR A 110 1.50 -12.33 -6.28
C TYR A 110 2.58 -13.40 -6.39
N GLY A 111 3.41 -13.29 -7.43
CA GLY A 111 4.61 -14.12 -7.61
C GLY A 111 4.34 -15.45 -8.29
N GLN A 112 3.25 -15.58 -9.05
CA GLN A 112 2.98 -16.74 -9.88
C GLN A 112 3.60 -16.56 -11.27
N GLU A 113 4.02 -17.67 -11.90
CA GLU A 113 4.59 -17.63 -13.26
C GLU A 113 3.61 -17.04 -14.29
N ASP A 114 2.31 -17.22 -14.07
CA ASP A 114 1.24 -16.73 -14.93
C ASP A 114 0.67 -15.36 -14.52
N ASP A 115 1.36 -14.60 -13.66
CA ASP A 115 0.87 -13.28 -13.21
C ASP A 115 0.54 -12.34 -14.38
N GLY A 116 1.29 -12.41 -15.48
CA GLY A 116 1.00 -11.63 -16.70
C GLY A 116 -0.37 -11.95 -17.28
N GLU A 117 -0.70 -13.21 -17.41
CA GLU A 117 -1.98 -13.68 -17.99
C GLU A 117 -3.15 -13.39 -17.05
N ARG A 118 -3.03 -13.75 -15.78
CA ARG A 118 -4.12 -13.62 -14.81
C ARG A 118 -4.49 -12.16 -14.54
N PHE A 119 -3.51 -11.25 -14.48
CA PHE A 119 -3.78 -9.83 -14.30
C PHE A 119 -4.19 -9.12 -15.60
N ALA A 120 -3.77 -9.62 -16.77
CA ALA A 120 -4.35 -9.20 -18.04
C ALA A 120 -5.83 -9.57 -18.15
N PHE A 121 -6.17 -10.82 -17.82
CA PHE A 121 -7.57 -11.26 -17.72
C PHE A 121 -8.36 -10.38 -16.76
N PHE A 122 -7.85 -10.17 -15.54
CA PHE A 122 -8.50 -9.33 -14.53
C PHE A 122 -8.74 -7.90 -15.03
N SER A 123 -7.71 -7.26 -15.57
CA SER A 123 -7.78 -5.89 -16.09
C SER A 123 -8.84 -5.73 -17.18
N LYS A 124 -8.96 -6.73 -18.06
CA LYS A 124 -9.95 -6.73 -19.12
C LYS A 124 -11.36 -7.03 -18.60
N ALA A 125 -11.47 -8.04 -17.75
CA ALA A 125 -12.73 -8.42 -17.11
C ALA A 125 -13.34 -7.26 -16.32
N ALA A 126 -12.52 -6.49 -15.59
CA ALA A 126 -12.96 -5.33 -14.81
C ALA A 126 -13.68 -4.26 -15.66
N LEU A 127 -13.35 -4.15 -16.95
CA LEU A 127 -14.05 -3.28 -17.89
C LEU A 127 -15.26 -3.98 -18.51
N GLU A 128 -15.10 -5.24 -18.93
CA GLU A 128 -16.16 -5.97 -19.67
C GLU A 128 -17.36 -6.33 -18.79
N ILE A 129 -17.22 -6.38 -17.46
CA ILE A 129 -18.38 -6.56 -16.57
C ILE A 129 -19.28 -5.32 -16.50
N LEU A 130 -18.79 -4.11 -16.78
CA LEU A 130 -19.51 -2.85 -16.54
C LEU A 130 -20.88 -2.77 -17.23
N PRO A 131 -21.04 -3.13 -18.51
CA PRO A 131 -22.34 -3.17 -19.15
C PRO A 131 -23.31 -4.21 -18.55
N HIS A 132 -22.78 -5.16 -17.76
CA HIS A 132 -23.53 -6.28 -17.21
C HIS A 132 -23.96 -6.09 -15.76
N ILE A 133 -23.44 -5.05 -15.09
CA ILE A 133 -23.74 -4.70 -13.69
C ILE A 133 -24.45 -3.34 -13.57
N ASP A 134 -24.90 -2.79 -14.69
CA ASP A 134 -25.57 -1.49 -14.80
C ASP A 134 -24.77 -0.36 -14.09
N TYR A 135 -23.46 -0.33 -14.37
CA TYR A 135 -22.57 0.68 -13.81
C TYR A 135 -21.63 1.24 -14.88
N GLN A 136 -21.79 2.52 -15.16
CA GLN A 136 -20.94 3.28 -16.08
C GLN A 136 -20.18 4.35 -15.28
N PRO A 137 -18.91 4.11 -14.92
CA PRO A 137 -18.10 5.08 -14.20
C PRO A 137 -17.68 6.24 -15.10
N ASP A 138 -17.51 7.44 -14.51
CA ASP A 138 -16.87 8.57 -15.17
C ASP A 138 -15.36 8.37 -15.22
N ILE A 139 -14.82 7.72 -14.19
CA ILE A 139 -13.37 7.47 -14.01
C ILE A 139 -13.12 6.03 -13.61
N ILE A 140 -12.17 5.38 -14.29
CA ILE A 140 -11.51 4.20 -13.77
C ILE A 140 -10.21 4.60 -13.09
N ASN A 141 -9.95 4.08 -11.88
CA ASN A 141 -8.68 4.21 -11.17
C ASN A 141 -7.99 2.86 -11.13
N ALA A 142 -6.98 2.69 -11.97
CA ALA A 142 -6.11 1.51 -12.00
C ALA A 142 -4.99 1.66 -10.97
N ASN A 143 -4.60 0.58 -10.30
CA ASN A 143 -3.65 0.59 -9.19
C ASN A 143 -2.49 -0.36 -9.47
N ASP A 144 -1.29 0.17 -9.62
CA ASP A 144 -0.05 -0.51 -9.97
C ASP A 144 -0.11 -1.30 -11.29
N TRP A 145 0.96 -2.01 -11.65
CA TRP A 145 1.07 -2.73 -12.91
C TRP A 145 0.01 -3.84 -13.10
N HIS A 146 -0.46 -4.42 -12.00
CA HIS A 146 -1.44 -5.51 -12.03
C HIS A 146 -2.77 -5.10 -12.69
N THR A 147 -3.05 -3.81 -12.72
CA THR A 147 -4.27 -3.26 -13.32
C THR A 147 -4.00 -2.26 -14.43
N ALA A 148 -2.73 -2.05 -14.76
CA ALA A 148 -2.29 -1.10 -15.80
C ALA A 148 -2.94 -1.38 -17.16
N LEU A 149 -3.14 -2.66 -17.51
CA LEU A 149 -3.79 -3.04 -18.75
C LEU A 149 -5.24 -2.55 -18.86
N SER A 150 -5.93 -2.26 -17.76
CA SER A 150 -7.29 -1.67 -17.85
C SER A 150 -7.28 -0.28 -18.48
N VAL A 151 -6.21 0.50 -18.29
CA VAL A 151 -6.03 1.79 -18.98
C VAL A 151 -5.85 1.59 -20.48
N ILE A 152 -5.07 0.61 -20.87
CA ILE A 152 -4.75 0.30 -22.28
C ILE A 152 -5.98 -0.28 -22.99
N TYR A 153 -6.70 -1.21 -22.35
CA TYR A 153 -7.95 -1.75 -22.90
C TYR A 153 -9.04 -0.68 -23.00
N LEU A 154 -9.12 0.26 -22.04
CA LEU A 154 -10.06 1.37 -22.15
C LEU A 154 -9.77 2.23 -23.38
N ASP A 155 -8.49 2.54 -23.64
CA ASP A 155 -8.05 3.28 -24.83
C ASP A 155 -8.39 2.48 -26.11
N ASP A 156 -8.16 1.17 -26.11
CA ASP A 156 -8.50 0.30 -27.25
C ASP A 156 -9.99 0.30 -27.53
N TYR A 157 -10.85 0.17 -26.52
CA TYR A 157 -12.30 0.19 -26.68
C TYR A 157 -12.80 1.53 -27.23
N LYS A 158 -12.22 2.64 -26.77
CA LYS A 158 -12.51 3.97 -27.31
C LYS A 158 -12.09 4.09 -28.78
N SER A 159 -10.89 3.66 -29.12
CA SER A 159 -10.39 3.71 -30.49
C SER A 159 -11.19 2.86 -31.48
N ARG A 160 -11.85 1.83 -31.01
CA ARG A 160 -12.80 1.00 -31.78
C ARG A 160 -14.21 1.59 -31.85
N GLY A 161 -14.45 2.77 -31.24
CA GLY A 161 -15.76 3.42 -31.26
C GLY A 161 -16.80 2.80 -30.36
N MET A 162 -16.43 2.01 -29.35
CA MET A 162 -17.37 1.40 -28.40
C MET A 162 -18.00 2.48 -27.51
N GLU A 163 -19.27 2.84 -27.82
CA GLU A 163 -19.99 3.98 -27.26
C GLU A 163 -20.00 4.01 -25.72
N PHE A 164 -20.19 2.84 -25.10
CA PHE A 164 -20.24 2.71 -23.64
C PHE A 164 -19.01 3.28 -22.93
N TYR A 165 -17.82 3.20 -23.54
CA TYR A 165 -16.55 3.58 -22.93
C TYR A 165 -16.06 5.00 -23.30
N GLN A 166 -16.69 5.67 -24.29
CA GLN A 166 -16.16 6.91 -24.89
C GLN A 166 -15.90 8.04 -23.89
N ASN A 167 -16.78 8.21 -22.92
CA ASN A 167 -16.70 9.32 -21.97
C ASN A 167 -15.87 9.00 -20.70
N MET A 168 -15.52 7.73 -20.46
CA MET A 168 -14.75 7.34 -19.30
C MET A 168 -13.34 7.93 -19.34
N LYS A 169 -12.82 8.35 -18.19
CA LYS A 169 -11.42 8.77 -18.02
C LYS A 169 -10.66 7.73 -17.22
N SER A 170 -9.34 7.76 -17.33
CA SER A 170 -8.46 6.85 -16.59
C SER A 170 -7.46 7.57 -15.72
N VAL A 171 -7.24 7.03 -14.54
CA VAL A 171 -6.17 7.40 -13.62
C VAL A 171 -5.35 6.14 -13.35
N ILE A 172 -4.04 6.22 -13.44
CA ILE A 172 -3.13 5.19 -12.93
C ILE A 172 -2.50 5.66 -11.63
N SER A 173 -2.68 4.90 -10.56
CA SER A 173 -2.08 5.14 -9.24
C SER A 173 -0.85 4.25 -9.07
N ILE A 174 0.32 4.86 -8.83
CA ILE A 174 1.58 4.18 -8.61
C ILE A 174 1.84 4.11 -7.11
N HIS A 175 1.66 2.93 -6.52
CA HIS A 175 1.96 2.69 -5.10
C HIS A 175 3.41 2.29 -4.89
N ASN A 176 4.01 1.56 -5.84
CA ASN A 176 5.43 1.24 -5.84
C ASN A 176 5.95 1.07 -7.28
N ILE A 177 6.76 2.02 -7.75
CA ILE A 177 7.31 2.03 -9.11
C ILE A 177 8.33 0.91 -9.37
N GLU A 178 8.82 0.24 -8.34
CA GLU A 178 9.73 -0.90 -8.47
C GLU A 178 9.09 -2.03 -9.30
N PHE A 179 7.79 -2.22 -9.12
CA PHE A 179 7.01 -3.26 -9.79
C PHE A 179 6.32 -2.69 -11.03
N GLN A 180 6.76 -3.12 -12.23
CA GLN A 180 6.38 -2.49 -13.49
C GLN A 180 5.58 -3.39 -14.44
N GLY A 181 5.54 -4.70 -14.19
CA GLY A 181 4.92 -5.67 -15.11
C GLY A 181 5.68 -5.74 -16.42
N LYS A 182 6.90 -6.34 -16.38
CA LYS A 182 7.77 -6.50 -17.55
C LYS A 182 7.59 -7.89 -18.16
N PHE A 183 7.37 -7.95 -19.47
CA PHE A 183 7.10 -9.19 -20.20
C PHE A 183 7.79 -9.19 -21.57
N ASN A 184 7.93 -10.39 -22.14
CA ASN A 184 8.49 -10.54 -23.47
C ASN A 184 7.60 -9.84 -24.53
N PRO A 185 8.15 -9.12 -25.51
CA PRO A 185 7.38 -8.48 -26.58
C PRO A 185 6.44 -9.40 -27.38
N TYR A 186 6.77 -10.68 -27.50
CA TYR A 186 5.91 -11.66 -28.16
C TYR A 186 4.56 -11.88 -27.44
N GLU A 187 4.46 -11.53 -26.17
CA GLU A 187 3.24 -11.70 -25.38
C GLU A 187 2.17 -10.65 -25.68
N MET A 188 2.50 -9.59 -26.40
CA MET A 188 1.55 -8.49 -26.66
C MET A 188 0.25 -8.98 -27.35
N GLY A 189 0.37 -9.73 -28.43
CA GLY A 189 -0.80 -10.31 -29.10
C GLY A 189 -1.27 -11.61 -28.48
N ASN A 190 -0.35 -12.49 -28.11
CA ASN A 190 -0.64 -13.83 -27.61
C ASN A 190 -1.27 -13.81 -26.22
N LEU A 191 -0.66 -13.09 -25.29
CA LEU A 191 -1.09 -13.06 -23.88
C LEU A 191 -2.07 -11.91 -23.63
N PHE A 192 -1.73 -10.69 -24.06
CA PHE A 192 -2.52 -9.51 -23.74
C PHE A 192 -3.63 -9.20 -24.77
N GLY A 193 -3.60 -9.85 -25.93
CA GLY A 193 -4.60 -9.64 -27.00
C GLY A 193 -4.64 -8.21 -27.52
N LEU A 194 -3.49 -7.53 -27.51
CA LEU A 194 -3.35 -6.14 -27.95
C LEU A 194 -2.85 -6.06 -29.39
N ASP A 195 -3.33 -5.04 -30.10
CA ASP A 195 -2.90 -4.71 -31.45
C ASP A 195 -1.51 -4.05 -31.46
N ASN A 196 -0.78 -4.21 -32.57
CA ASN A 196 0.54 -3.63 -32.77
C ASN A 196 0.59 -2.10 -32.62
N LYS A 197 -0.53 -1.40 -32.74
CA LYS A 197 -0.59 0.05 -32.49
C LYS A 197 -0.17 0.43 -31.05
N TYR A 198 -0.22 -0.50 -30.10
CA TYR A 198 0.22 -0.29 -28.71
C TYR A 198 1.68 -0.65 -28.47
N PHE A 199 2.40 -1.14 -29.49
CA PHE A 199 3.78 -1.59 -29.32
C PHE A 199 4.67 -0.46 -28.77
N ASP A 200 4.65 0.72 -29.39
CA ASP A 200 5.47 1.85 -28.95
C ASP A 200 5.09 2.36 -27.54
N ALA A 201 3.82 2.26 -27.17
CA ALA A 201 3.38 2.61 -25.83
C ALA A 201 3.86 1.62 -24.76
N LEU A 202 4.04 0.35 -25.11
CA LEU A 202 4.41 -0.72 -24.18
C LEU A 202 5.91 -1.03 -24.17
N ILE A 203 6.59 -1.01 -25.32
CA ILE A 203 8.00 -1.41 -25.41
C ILE A 203 8.91 -0.45 -24.66
N TYR A 204 9.78 -0.96 -23.81
CA TYR A 204 10.79 -0.19 -23.11
C TYR A 204 11.99 -1.06 -22.73
N ASN A 205 13.19 -0.64 -23.13
CA ASN A 205 14.44 -1.36 -22.88
C ASN A 205 14.42 -2.85 -23.30
N GLY A 206 13.71 -3.17 -24.38
CA GLY A 206 13.62 -4.52 -24.92
C GLY A 206 12.46 -5.36 -24.41
N ASP A 207 11.76 -4.95 -23.36
CA ASP A 207 10.60 -5.63 -22.79
C ASP A 207 9.31 -4.84 -23.01
N LEU A 208 8.16 -5.50 -22.96
CA LEU A 208 6.89 -4.83 -22.67
C LEU A 208 6.89 -4.37 -21.22
N ASN A 209 6.50 -3.13 -20.98
CA ASN A 209 6.36 -2.57 -19.63
C ASN A 209 4.94 -2.02 -19.47
N LEU A 210 4.12 -2.74 -18.72
CA LEU A 210 2.69 -2.44 -18.59
C LEU A 210 2.46 -1.12 -17.86
N LEU A 211 3.23 -0.85 -16.81
CA LEU A 211 3.12 0.40 -16.06
C LEU A 211 3.50 1.61 -16.94
N LYS A 212 4.56 1.50 -17.76
CA LYS A 212 4.94 2.53 -18.73
C LYS A 212 3.80 2.81 -19.71
N GLY A 213 3.18 1.77 -20.25
CA GLY A 213 2.04 1.91 -21.16
C GLY A 213 0.87 2.66 -20.50
N ALA A 214 0.54 2.31 -19.27
CA ALA A 214 -0.51 2.98 -18.53
C ALA A 214 -0.16 4.44 -18.19
N ILE A 215 1.10 4.75 -17.82
CA ILE A 215 1.56 6.12 -17.58
C ILE A 215 1.37 6.98 -18.83
N GLN A 216 1.69 6.47 -20.02
CA GLN A 216 1.56 7.22 -21.28
C GLN A 216 0.10 7.44 -21.69
N LEU A 217 -0.77 6.43 -21.52
CA LEU A 217 -2.14 6.46 -22.03
C LEU A 217 -3.17 7.00 -21.03
N ALA A 218 -2.88 7.00 -19.73
CA ALA A 218 -3.79 7.53 -18.73
C ALA A 218 -4.02 9.03 -18.86
N ASN A 219 -5.23 9.48 -18.50
CA ASN A 219 -5.55 10.90 -18.43
C ASN A 219 -4.82 11.61 -17.28
N ARG A 220 -4.57 10.89 -16.17
CA ARG A 220 -3.79 11.36 -15.01
C ARG A 220 -2.99 10.22 -14.43
N VAL A 221 -1.87 10.57 -13.83
CA VAL A 221 -0.99 9.67 -13.09
C VAL A 221 -0.89 10.22 -11.68
N ASN A 222 -1.16 9.42 -10.67
CA ASN A 222 -0.87 9.82 -9.31
C ASN A 222 0.05 8.80 -8.62
N THR A 223 0.77 9.29 -7.63
CA THR A 223 1.52 8.47 -6.70
C THR A 223 1.25 8.93 -5.26
N VAL A 224 1.77 8.19 -4.31
CA VAL A 224 1.29 8.18 -2.92
C VAL A 224 2.04 9.12 -1.98
N SER A 225 2.82 10.05 -2.52
CA SER A 225 3.37 11.20 -1.77
C SER A 225 3.87 12.29 -2.71
N GLN A 226 3.92 13.54 -2.23
CA GLN A 226 4.40 14.68 -3.01
C GLN A 226 5.91 14.59 -3.26
N THR A 227 6.67 14.18 -2.25
CA THR A 227 8.11 13.97 -2.37
C THR A 227 8.40 12.78 -3.27
N TYR A 228 7.70 11.68 -3.13
CA TYR A 228 7.88 10.51 -4.01
C TYR A 228 7.59 10.84 -5.47
N ALA A 229 6.59 11.68 -5.76
CA ALA A 229 6.31 12.14 -7.13
C ALA A 229 7.52 12.88 -7.76
N LYS A 230 8.32 13.57 -6.95
CA LYS A 230 9.56 14.23 -7.39
C LYS A 230 10.72 13.23 -7.48
N GLU A 231 10.83 12.34 -6.52
CA GLU A 231 11.89 11.32 -6.47
C GLU A 231 11.83 10.39 -7.69
N ILE A 232 10.66 9.90 -8.10
CA ILE A 232 10.52 9.01 -9.25
C ILE A 232 10.83 9.67 -10.61
N LEU A 233 11.03 10.99 -10.64
CA LEU A 233 11.61 11.69 -11.82
C LEU A 233 13.14 11.56 -11.89
N ASN A 234 13.78 11.04 -10.83
CA ASN A 234 15.22 10.87 -10.75
C ASN A 234 15.59 9.40 -11.05
N PRO A 235 16.66 9.14 -11.83
CA PRO A 235 17.11 7.78 -12.17
C PRO A 235 17.33 6.86 -10.96
N TYR A 236 17.73 7.40 -9.82
CA TYR A 236 17.99 6.62 -8.59
C TYR A 236 16.71 5.96 -8.03
N PHE A 237 15.56 6.63 -8.15
CA PHE A 237 14.30 6.17 -7.57
C PHE A 237 13.30 5.60 -8.58
N SER A 238 13.51 5.83 -9.88
CA SER A 238 12.55 5.54 -10.95
C SER A 238 12.54 4.09 -11.42
N TYR A 239 13.54 3.30 -11.02
CA TYR A 239 13.77 1.96 -11.58
C TYR A 239 13.79 1.96 -13.13
N GLY A 240 14.30 3.05 -13.70
CA GLY A 240 14.48 3.25 -15.14
C GLY A 240 13.31 3.91 -15.88
N LEU A 241 12.25 4.35 -15.19
CA LEU A 241 11.10 5.06 -15.79
C LEU A 241 11.22 6.59 -15.71
N ASP A 242 12.34 7.15 -15.22
CA ASP A 242 12.54 8.59 -15.06
C ASP A 242 12.25 9.39 -16.32
N LYS A 243 12.78 8.99 -17.49
CA LYS A 243 12.57 9.69 -18.77
C LYS A 243 11.10 9.71 -19.19
N ILE A 244 10.40 8.60 -18.97
CA ILE A 244 8.97 8.51 -19.28
C ILE A 244 8.19 9.44 -18.36
N LEU A 245 8.46 9.40 -17.07
CA LEU A 245 7.80 10.23 -16.08
C LEU A 245 8.10 11.73 -16.26
N GLN A 246 9.33 12.08 -16.66
CA GLN A 246 9.70 13.47 -17.00
C GLN A 246 8.91 14.00 -18.19
N VAL A 247 8.70 13.20 -19.24
CA VAL A 247 7.86 13.57 -20.40
C VAL A 247 6.40 13.75 -19.95
N GLU A 248 5.90 12.86 -19.11
CA GLU A 248 4.51 12.82 -18.65
C GLU A 248 4.26 13.62 -17.34
N GLN A 249 5.25 14.39 -16.87
CA GLN A 249 5.17 15.10 -15.57
C GLN A 249 3.97 16.03 -15.43
N GLY A 250 3.44 16.56 -16.55
CA GLY A 250 2.24 17.43 -16.55
C GLY A 250 0.94 16.74 -16.10
N LYS A 251 0.91 15.43 -16.06
CA LYS A 251 -0.22 14.64 -15.51
C LYS A 251 0.11 13.91 -14.21
N LEU A 252 1.36 13.98 -13.73
CA LEU A 252 1.80 13.35 -12.49
C LEU A 252 1.49 14.24 -11.28
N VAL A 253 0.86 13.66 -10.27
CA VAL A 253 0.61 14.32 -8.98
C VAL A 253 0.89 13.36 -7.82
N GLY A 254 1.51 13.87 -6.76
CA GLY A 254 1.70 13.15 -5.50
C GLY A 254 0.60 13.50 -4.50
N ILE A 255 -0.07 12.48 -3.96
CA ILE A 255 -1.12 12.62 -2.94
C ILE A 255 -0.80 11.65 -1.81
N VAL A 256 -0.52 12.19 -0.63
CA VAL A 256 -0.21 11.36 0.56
C VAL A 256 -1.43 10.50 0.92
N ASN A 257 -1.21 9.22 1.18
CA ASN A 257 -2.27 8.32 1.65
C ASN A 257 -2.76 8.75 3.04
N GLY A 258 -4.06 8.66 3.23
CA GLY A 258 -4.68 8.78 4.55
C GLY A 258 -4.53 7.49 5.38
N LEU A 259 -4.97 7.58 6.61
CA LEU A 259 -5.08 6.46 7.54
C LEU A 259 -6.56 6.23 7.88
N ASP A 260 -7.01 4.97 7.86
CA ASP A 260 -8.30 4.59 8.42
C ASP A 260 -8.25 4.71 9.94
N THR A 261 -8.80 5.81 10.46
CA THR A 261 -8.78 6.11 11.89
C THR A 261 -9.85 5.35 12.70
N ASP A 262 -10.76 4.65 12.05
CA ASP A 262 -11.70 3.73 12.71
C ASP A 262 -11.01 2.38 12.96
N THR A 263 -10.29 1.87 11.95
CA THR A 263 -9.51 0.62 12.08
C THR A 263 -8.30 0.79 12.99
N PHE A 264 -7.53 1.89 12.83
CA PHE A 264 -6.35 2.16 13.65
C PHE A 264 -6.70 3.14 14.76
N ASN A 265 -7.34 2.64 15.82
CA ASN A 265 -7.83 3.47 16.92
C ASN A 265 -7.50 2.86 18.28
N PRO A 266 -6.54 3.44 19.04
CA PRO A 266 -6.19 2.92 20.36
C PRO A 266 -7.33 3.00 21.40
N GLU A 267 -8.39 3.77 21.14
CA GLU A 267 -9.56 3.84 22.03
C GLU A 267 -10.45 2.59 21.92
N THR A 268 -10.45 1.93 20.75
CA THR A 268 -11.38 0.83 20.44
C THR A 268 -10.69 -0.45 19.99
N ASP A 269 -9.36 -0.44 19.82
CA ASP A 269 -8.60 -1.61 19.38
C ASP A 269 -8.69 -2.74 20.42
N ALA A 270 -9.33 -3.84 20.04
CA ALA A 270 -9.58 -4.99 20.90
C ALA A 270 -8.31 -5.81 21.25
N HIS A 271 -7.19 -5.54 20.57
CA HIS A 271 -5.92 -6.26 20.78
C HIS A 271 -5.06 -5.66 21.89
N LEU A 272 -5.44 -4.47 22.40
CA LEU A 272 -4.70 -3.77 23.43
C LEU A 272 -5.06 -4.29 24.83
N GLU A 273 -4.06 -4.36 25.71
CA GLU A 273 -4.27 -4.63 27.15
C GLU A 273 -5.11 -3.51 27.77
N LYS A 274 -4.82 -2.26 27.40
CA LYS A 274 -5.53 -1.09 27.87
C LYS A 274 -5.80 -0.11 26.73
N ASN A 275 -7.06 0.18 26.48
CA ASN A 275 -7.44 1.23 25.53
C ASN A 275 -7.14 2.62 26.11
N TYR A 276 -6.74 3.55 25.24
CA TYR A 276 -6.40 4.91 25.62
C TYR A 276 -6.70 5.91 24.50
N SER A 277 -6.82 7.18 24.88
CA SER A 277 -6.99 8.33 23.98
C SER A 277 -5.88 9.36 24.24
N LEU A 278 -5.89 10.46 23.50
CA LEU A 278 -4.98 11.57 23.77
C LEU A 278 -5.13 12.09 25.21
N SER A 279 -6.36 12.18 25.74
CA SER A 279 -6.63 12.62 27.13
C SER A 279 -6.21 11.62 28.20
N SER A 280 -5.95 10.39 27.82
CA SER A 280 -5.54 9.31 28.72
C SER A 280 -4.27 8.59 28.26
N ILE A 281 -3.39 9.31 27.56
CA ILE A 281 -2.15 8.77 26.95
C ILE A 281 -1.23 8.07 27.96
N THR A 282 -1.28 8.47 29.23
CA THR A 282 -0.54 7.82 30.32
C THR A 282 -0.87 6.34 30.49
N LYS A 283 -2.07 5.90 30.08
CA LYS A 283 -2.45 4.49 30.08
C LYS A 283 -1.69 3.64 29.06
N LYS A 284 -1.03 4.26 28.10
CA LYS A 284 -0.15 3.57 27.14
C LYS A 284 0.92 2.75 27.83
N VAL A 285 1.41 3.18 29.00
CA VAL A 285 2.40 2.45 29.78
C VAL A 285 1.93 1.06 30.22
N GLU A 286 0.62 0.87 30.42
CA GLU A 286 0.07 -0.44 30.80
C GLU A 286 0.27 -1.45 29.64
N ASN A 287 0.08 -1.01 28.38
CA ASN A 287 0.37 -1.83 27.21
C ASN A 287 1.84 -2.19 27.10
N LYS A 288 2.74 -1.23 27.37
CA LYS A 288 4.17 -1.47 27.36
C LYS A 288 4.59 -2.54 28.38
N LEU A 289 4.15 -2.41 29.63
CA LEU A 289 4.46 -3.38 30.69
C LEU A 289 3.87 -4.77 30.41
N ALA A 290 2.62 -4.83 29.93
CA ALA A 290 2.00 -6.08 29.53
C ALA A 290 2.76 -6.75 28.36
N PHE A 291 3.18 -5.97 27.38
CA PHE A 291 3.95 -6.47 26.24
C PHE A 291 5.36 -6.92 26.65
N GLN A 292 6.06 -6.17 27.51
CA GLN A 292 7.35 -6.60 28.08
C GLN A 292 7.22 -7.95 28.78
N ARG A 293 6.17 -8.13 29.61
CA ARG A 293 5.86 -9.41 30.27
C ARG A 293 5.58 -10.52 29.26
N GLN A 294 4.70 -10.26 28.28
CA GLN A 294 4.37 -11.22 27.24
C GLN A 294 5.60 -11.69 26.46
N MET A 295 6.53 -10.78 26.23
CA MET A 295 7.77 -11.05 25.50
C MET A 295 8.93 -11.53 26.40
N ALA A 296 8.72 -11.74 27.68
CA ALA A 296 9.75 -12.07 28.64
C ALA A 296 10.96 -11.11 28.61
N LEU A 297 10.67 -9.81 28.43
CA LEU A 297 11.61 -8.71 28.57
C LEU A 297 11.55 -8.17 30.01
N GLU A 298 12.57 -7.39 30.42
CA GLU A 298 12.52 -6.64 31.68
C GLU A 298 11.31 -5.71 31.69
N GLU A 299 10.42 -5.88 32.68
CA GLU A 299 9.29 -4.98 32.92
C GLU A 299 9.78 -3.67 33.52
N ASN A 300 9.99 -2.67 32.67
CA ASN A 300 10.50 -1.37 33.10
C ASN A 300 9.85 -0.25 32.26
N PRO A 301 8.98 0.60 32.87
CA PRO A 301 8.31 1.68 32.14
C PRO A 301 9.30 2.74 31.62
N HIS A 302 10.48 2.84 32.21
CA HIS A 302 11.50 3.85 31.87
C HIS A 302 12.56 3.34 30.90
N LYS A 303 12.55 2.07 30.50
CA LYS A 303 13.47 1.53 29.50
C LYS A 303 12.86 1.74 28.13
N MET A 304 13.47 2.58 27.29
CA MET A 304 12.96 2.91 25.96
C MET A 304 12.80 1.64 25.12
N MET A 305 11.62 1.44 24.56
CA MET A 305 11.32 0.34 23.64
C MET A 305 11.17 0.88 22.22
N VAL A 306 11.95 0.33 21.27
CA VAL A 306 11.94 0.68 19.85
C VAL A 306 11.32 -0.48 19.07
N GLY A 307 10.28 -0.18 18.29
CA GLY A 307 9.56 -1.16 17.47
C GLY A 307 9.82 -0.99 15.98
N MET A 308 9.74 -2.09 15.24
CA MET A 308 9.63 -2.13 13.78
C MET A 308 8.55 -3.11 13.39
N VAL A 309 7.68 -2.74 12.45
CA VAL A 309 6.68 -3.62 11.82
C VAL A 309 6.82 -3.47 10.31
N THR A 310 7.43 -4.46 9.64
CA THR A 310 7.80 -4.29 8.24
C THR A 310 8.08 -5.62 7.54
N ARG A 311 8.09 -5.61 6.20
CA ARG A 311 8.71 -6.71 5.44
C ARG A 311 10.23 -6.69 5.66
N LEU A 312 10.82 -7.84 5.88
CA LEU A 312 12.26 -7.97 6.14
C LEU A 312 13.02 -8.03 4.81
N THR A 313 13.26 -6.86 4.22
CA THR A 313 13.95 -6.70 2.92
C THR A 313 14.99 -5.59 2.98
N HIS A 314 15.92 -5.58 2.02
CA HIS A 314 16.91 -4.50 1.89
C HIS A 314 16.25 -3.11 1.75
N GLN A 315 15.12 -3.03 1.01
CA GLN A 315 14.38 -1.78 0.86
C GLN A 315 13.97 -1.17 2.22
N LYS A 316 13.72 -2.01 3.22
CA LYS A 316 13.28 -1.57 4.56
C LYS A 316 14.44 -1.29 5.53
N GLY A 317 15.70 -1.38 5.07
CA GLY A 317 16.89 -1.00 5.82
C GLY A 317 17.23 -1.94 6.99
N ILE A 318 16.84 -3.23 6.88
CA ILE A 318 17.16 -4.23 7.91
C ILE A 318 18.68 -4.41 8.04
N ASP A 319 19.41 -4.31 6.94
CA ASP A 319 20.87 -4.33 6.90
C ASP A 319 21.49 -3.20 7.76
N LEU A 320 20.97 -1.96 7.67
CA LEU A 320 21.46 -0.85 8.50
C LEU A 320 21.25 -1.13 10.00
N VAL A 321 20.10 -1.68 10.37
CA VAL A 321 19.81 -2.03 11.78
C VAL A 321 20.75 -3.12 12.27
N LEU A 322 20.97 -4.17 11.48
CA LEU A 322 21.86 -5.28 11.84
C LEU A 322 23.32 -4.85 11.96
N GLU A 323 23.77 -3.92 11.11
CA GLU A 323 25.15 -3.39 11.12
C GLU A 323 25.50 -2.68 12.44
N VAL A 324 24.54 -1.95 13.02
CA VAL A 324 24.75 -1.20 14.28
C VAL A 324 23.98 -1.76 15.46
N ALA A 325 23.50 -3.01 15.37
CA ALA A 325 22.61 -3.61 16.36
C ALA A 325 23.20 -3.57 17.78
N ASP A 326 24.45 -3.95 17.96
CA ASP A 326 25.06 -3.95 19.29
C ASP A 326 25.21 -2.52 19.84
N GLN A 327 25.60 -1.53 19.03
CA GLN A 327 25.66 -0.12 19.43
C GLN A 327 24.26 0.45 19.77
N LEU A 328 23.22 0.07 19.04
CA LEU A 328 21.84 0.45 19.37
C LEU A 328 21.43 -0.11 20.74
N LEU A 329 21.73 -1.37 21.01
CA LEU A 329 21.38 -2.03 22.26
C LEU A 329 22.20 -1.49 23.45
N ASP A 330 23.43 -1.05 23.21
CA ASP A 330 24.29 -0.41 24.22
C ASP A 330 23.77 0.97 24.65
N LEU A 331 22.84 1.59 23.90
CA LEU A 331 22.08 2.77 24.36
C LEU A 331 21.09 2.42 25.49
N GLY A 332 20.96 1.15 25.86
CA GLY A 332 20.04 0.69 26.92
C GLY A 332 18.57 0.60 26.47
N ILE A 333 18.31 0.38 25.20
CA ILE A 333 16.97 0.20 24.65
C ILE A 333 16.54 -1.27 24.64
N GLN A 334 15.25 -1.51 24.48
CA GLN A 334 14.67 -2.78 24.05
C GLN A 334 14.27 -2.65 22.58
N LEU A 335 14.58 -3.66 21.75
CA LEU A 335 14.30 -3.68 20.32
C LEU A 335 13.34 -4.80 19.97
N VAL A 336 12.22 -4.46 19.31
CA VAL A 336 11.20 -5.42 18.87
C VAL A 336 11.00 -5.28 17.37
N ILE A 337 11.23 -6.37 16.64
CA ILE A 337 11.06 -6.40 15.18
C ILE A 337 10.01 -7.45 14.82
N LEU A 338 8.93 -7.02 14.15
CA LEU A 338 7.84 -7.88 13.68
C LEU A 338 7.80 -7.86 12.15
N GLY A 339 7.84 -9.02 11.53
CA GLY A 339 7.68 -9.16 10.09
C GLY A 339 8.24 -10.45 9.52
N THR A 340 8.06 -10.63 8.22
CA THR A 340 8.63 -11.72 7.43
C THR A 340 9.26 -11.16 6.16
N GLY A 341 10.16 -11.92 5.54
CA GLY A 341 10.80 -11.48 4.30
C GLY A 341 11.93 -12.39 3.85
N ASP A 342 13.06 -11.81 3.50
CA ASP A 342 14.21 -12.54 3.01
C ASP A 342 14.83 -13.42 4.11
N ALA A 343 15.02 -14.70 3.81
CA ALA A 343 15.45 -15.72 4.78
C ALA A 343 16.76 -15.34 5.51
N HIS A 344 17.68 -14.65 4.84
CA HIS A 344 18.93 -14.21 5.47
C HIS A 344 18.71 -13.16 6.57
N TYR A 345 17.76 -12.20 6.38
CA TYR A 345 17.40 -11.23 7.41
C TYR A 345 16.66 -11.90 8.57
N GLU A 346 15.72 -12.81 8.28
CA GLU A 346 15.06 -13.57 9.33
C GLU A 346 16.06 -14.35 10.19
N SER A 347 17.02 -15.02 9.55
CA SER A 347 18.07 -15.77 10.24
C SER A 347 19.00 -14.88 11.07
N ALA A 348 19.40 -13.72 10.53
CA ALA A 348 20.24 -12.77 11.22
C ALA A 348 19.55 -12.18 12.46
N LEU A 349 18.26 -11.84 12.36
CA LEU A 349 17.45 -11.34 13.48
C LEU A 349 17.26 -12.39 14.58
N ARG A 350 16.98 -13.64 14.22
CA ARG A 350 16.95 -14.75 15.21
C ARG A 350 18.29 -14.92 15.93
N SER A 351 19.39 -14.79 15.18
CA SER A 351 20.73 -14.86 15.76
C SER A 351 21.04 -13.67 16.70
N LEU A 352 20.56 -12.48 16.36
CA LEU A 352 20.66 -11.30 17.22
C LEU A 352 19.87 -11.50 18.52
N GLU A 353 18.62 -11.95 18.42
CA GLU A 353 17.79 -12.26 19.59
C GLU A 353 18.45 -13.33 20.48
N TYR A 354 18.99 -14.41 19.90
CA TYR A 354 19.68 -15.45 20.66
C TYR A 354 20.85 -14.89 21.48
N ARG A 355 21.65 -13.95 20.91
CA ARG A 355 22.78 -13.34 21.60
C ARG A 355 22.37 -12.26 22.63
N ARG A 356 21.26 -11.55 22.36
CA ARG A 356 20.79 -10.41 23.16
C ARG A 356 19.33 -10.60 23.60
N HIS A 357 19.00 -11.82 24.05
CA HIS A 357 17.64 -12.22 24.44
C HIS A 357 17.07 -11.40 25.63
N ASP A 358 17.93 -10.71 26.37
CA ASP A 358 17.57 -9.81 27.45
C ASP A 358 16.87 -8.52 26.96
N VAL A 359 17.12 -8.10 25.71
CA VAL A 359 16.64 -6.81 25.17
C VAL A 359 16.07 -6.88 23.73
N VAL A 360 16.18 -8.01 23.02
CA VAL A 360 15.71 -8.14 21.63
C VAL A 360 14.59 -9.16 21.51
N ARG A 361 13.57 -8.85 20.68
CA ARG A 361 12.58 -9.83 20.18
C ARG A 361 12.41 -9.71 18.68
N SER A 362 12.53 -10.84 18.00
CA SER A 362 12.37 -11.00 16.55
C SER A 362 11.13 -11.84 16.29
N LEU A 363 10.02 -11.18 16.05
CA LEU A 363 8.72 -11.82 15.80
C LEU A 363 8.57 -12.10 14.30
N ILE A 364 9.10 -13.25 13.85
CA ILE A 364 9.10 -13.62 12.44
C ILE A 364 7.73 -14.20 12.07
N MET A 365 6.77 -13.31 11.89
CA MET A 365 5.40 -13.62 11.53
C MET A 365 4.68 -12.43 10.89
N PHE A 366 3.57 -12.70 10.23
CA PHE A 366 2.58 -11.68 9.85
C PHE A 366 1.39 -11.78 10.82
N SER A 367 1.14 -10.70 11.58
CA SER A 367 0.06 -10.66 12.55
C SER A 367 -0.41 -9.21 12.78
N SER A 368 -1.68 -8.93 12.46
CA SER A 368 -2.31 -7.64 12.73
C SER A 368 -2.44 -7.38 14.23
N GLU A 369 -2.82 -8.40 15.01
CA GLU A 369 -2.88 -8.31 16.47
C GLU A 369 -1.53 -7.90 17.07
N MET A 370 -0.47 -8.60 16.69
CA MET A 370 0.87 -8.31 17.19
C MET A 370 1.36 -6.93 16.73
N SER A 371 0.99 -6.50 15.51
CA SER A 371 1.30 -5.15 15.02
C SER A 371 0.67 -4.07 15.90
N SER A 372 -0.63 -4.19 16.25
CA SER A 372 -1.31 -3.29 17.17
C SER A 372 -0.61 -3.22 18.54
N LYS A 373 -0.21 -4.38 19.07
CA LYS A 373 0.51 -4.44 20.35
C LYS A 373 1.88 -3.75 20.27
N VAL A 374 2.63 -3.91 19.16
CA VAL A 374 3.91 -3.21 18.95
C VAL A 374 3.69 -1.71 18.89
N TYR A 375 2.73 -1.22 18.08
CA TYR A 375 2.42 0.21 18.01
C TYR A 375 1.99 0.79 19.36
N ALA A 376 1.18 0.07 20.12
CA ALA A 376 0.68 0.55 21.41
C ALA A 376 1.73 0.49 22.54
N SER A 377 2.73 -0.38 22.43
CA SER A 377 3.69 -0.65 23.52
C SER A 377 5.01 0.06 23.38
N CYS A 378 5.47 0.32 22.13
CA CYS A 378 6.75 0.97 21.91
C CYS A 378 6.70 2.48 22.19
N ASP A 379 7.83 3.05 22.58
CA ASP A 379 8.03 4.48 22.76
C ASP A 379 8.42 5.14 21.44
N ALA A 380 9.25 4.44 20.64
CA ALA A 380 9.66 4.88 19.33
C ALA A 380 9.45 3.79 18.27
N PHE A 381 9.30 4.20 17.02
CA PHE A 381 9.05 3.33 15.87
C PHE A 381 10.05 3.61 14.76
N LEU A 382 10.87 2.63 14.40
CA LEU A 382 11.98 2.78 13.47
C LEU A 382 11.60 2.39 12.04
N MET A 383 11.84 3.30 11.09
CA MET A 383 11.63 3.09 9.65
C MET A 383 12.84 3.57 8.83
N PRO A 384 13.91 2.79 8.75
CA PRO A 384 15.12 3.16 8.04
C PRO A 384 15.06 2.80 6.56
N SER A 385 13.90 2.97 5.94
CA SER A 385 13.66 2.53 4.55
C SER A 385 14.56 3.28 3.56
N LYS A 386 15.17 2.56 2.61
CA LYS A 386 15.93 3.13 1.50
C LYS A 386 15.05 3.97 0.59
N THR A 387 13.87 3.45 0.30
CA THR A 387 12.79 4.10 -0.45
C THR A 387 11.46 3.78 0.23
N GLU A 388 10.60 4.79 0.40
CA GLU A 388 9.29 4.61 1.01
C GLU A 388 8.28 5.48 0.27
N PRO A 389 7.52 4.93 -0.67
CA PRO A 389 6.56 5.71 -1.48
C PRO A 389 5.62 6.57 -0.64
N CYS A 390 5.01 6.01 0.37
CA CYS A 390 4.21 6.71 1.36
C CYS A 390 4.59 6.32 2.79
N GLY A 391 4.57 5.01 3.07
CA GLY A 391 4.54 4.49 4.42
C GLY A 391 3.17 4.69 5.08
N LEU A 392 2.73 3.69 5.81
CA LEU A 392 1.56 3.78 6.69
C LEU A 392 1.96 3.56 8.14
N SER A 393 3.02 2.80 8.38
CA SER A 393 3.46 2.43 9.72
C SER A 393 3.85 3.64 10.58
N GLN A 394 4.42 4.71 10.00
CA GLN A 394 4.69 5.96 10.73
C GLN A 394 3.39 6.69 11.11
N LEU A 395 2.37 6.66 10.21
CA LEU A 395 1.07 7.26 10.51
C LEU A 395 0.36 6.49 11.62
N ILE A 396 0.38 5.16 11.54
CA ILE A 396 -0.17 4.27 12.57
C ILE A 396 0.59 4.48 13.89
N SER A 397 1.93 4.49 13.88
CA SER A 397 2.72 4.70 15.10
C SER A 397 2.37 6.02 15.78
N MET A 398 2.27 7.12 15.03
CA MET A 398 1.83 8.43 15.56
C MET A 398 0.40 8.38 16.10
N ARG A 399 -0.51 7.69 15.43
CA ARG A 399 -1.90 7.50 15.90
C ARG A 399 -1.95 6.76 17.25
N TYR A 400 -1.02 5.83 17.48
CA TYR A 400 -0.87 5.11 18.74
C TYR A 400 0.06 5.82 19.76
N GLY A 401 0.49 7.07 19.47
CA GLY A 401 1.36 7.83 20.37
C GLY A 401 2.77 7.28 20.47
N THR A 402 3.27 6.64 19.42
CA THR A 402 4.62 6.11 19.29
C THR A 402 5.41 6.97 18.31
N VAL A 403 6.54 7.50 18.74
CA VAL A 403 7.31 8.51 18.00
C VAL A 403 8.09 7.87 16.85
N PRO A 404 7.90 8.26 15.59
CA PRO A 404 8.65 7.69 14.47
C PRO A 404 10.09 8.19 14.42
N ILE A 405 11.02 7.27 14.07
CA ILE A 405 12.42 7.55 13.72
C ILE A 405 12.58 7.07 12.27
N VAL A 406 12.80 7.98 11.32
CA VAL A 406 12.69 7.65 9.90
C VAL A 406 13.86 8.15 9.06
N HIS A 407 14.22 7.38 8.02
CA HIS A 407 14.99 7.92 6.90
C HIS A 407 14.11 8.88 6.10
N ARG A 408 14.62 10.06 5.78
CA ARG A 408 13.85 11.18 5.22
C ARG A 408 13.67 11.07 3.72
N VAL A 409 12.82 10.12 3.27
CA VAL A 409 12.53 9.83 1.85
C VAL A 409 11.03 9.70 1.62
N GLY A 410 10.58 9.97 0.41
CA GLY A 410 9.20 9.77 -0.06
C GLY A 410 8.17 10.28 0.92
N GLY A 411 7.19 9.44 1.25
CA GLY A 411 6.12 9.79 2.17
C GLY A 411 6.56 9.97 3.62
N LEU A 412 7.72 9.44 4.03
CA LEU A 412 8.29 9.70 5.36
C LEU A 412 8.73 11.16 5.47
N TYR A 413 9.31 11.73 4.38
CA TYR A 413 9.62 13.16 4.30
C TYR A 413 8.36 14.02 4.43
N ASP A 414 7.27 13.62 3.79
CA ASP A 414 6.02 14.41 3.76
C ASP A 414 5.24 14.35 5.08
N THR A 415 5.38 13.27 5.86
CA THR A 415 4.51 12.98 7.02
C THR A 415 5.19 13.12 8.37
N VAL A 416 6.53 13.05 8.44
CA VAL A 416 7.28 13.16 9.70
C VAL A 416 8.09 14.46 9.71
N GLN A 417 7.67 15.38 10.57
CA GLN A 417 8.39 16.65 10.78
C GLN A 417 9.53 16.41 11.77
N PRO A 418 10.79 16.77 11.40
CA PRO A 418 11.94 16.63 12.30
C PRO A 418 11.72 17.38 13.61
N PHE A 419 12.03 16.74 14.72
CA PHE A 419 12.01 17.42 16.02
C PHE A 419 13.20 18.38 16.13
N ASP A 420 12.92 19.67 16.41
CA ASP A 420 13.89 20.76 16.49
C ASP A 420 14.27 21.13 17.95
N GLY A 421 13.80 20.36 18.91
CA GLY A 421 13.95 20.63 20.35
C GLY A 421 12.67 21.19 20.99
N VAL A 422 11.72 21.70 20.21
CA VAL A 422 10.44 22.28 20.67
C VAL A 422 9.26 21.71 19.89
N HIS A 423 9.38 21.65 18.58
CA HIS A 423 8.33 21.22 17.66
C HIS A 423 8.82 20.04 16.82
N GLY A 424 7.89 19.28 16.29
CA GLY A 424 8.14 18.13 15.42
C GLY A 424 7.23 16.96 15.76
N THR A 425 7.22 15.93 14.88
CA THR A 425 6.40 14.73 15.06
C THR A 425 7.24 13.46 15.12
N GLY A 426 8.58 13.57 14.96
CA GLY A 426 9.48 12.43 15.02
C GLY A 426 10.93 12.84 14.82
N PHE A 427 11.80 11.83 14.76
CA PHE A 427 13.22 12.01 14.50
C PHE A 427 13.56 11.52 13.09
N THR A 428 14.48 12.23 12.43
CA THR A 428 14.83 11.92 11.04
C THR A 428 16.34 11.83 10.87
N PHE A 429 16.76 11.09 9.85
CA PHE A 429 18.12 11.11 9.33
C PHE A 429 18.10 11.19 7.81
N GLU A 430 19.12 11.82 7.23
CA GLU A 430 19.13 12.22 5.81
C GLU A 430 19.80 11.22 4.87
N SER A 431 20.82 10.50 5.36
CA SER A 431 21.60 9.59 4.52
C SER A 431 21.29 8.14 4.85
N PHE A 432 21.07 7.33 3.83
CA PHE A 432 20.84 5.88 4.01
C PHE A 432 22.12 5.17 4.41
N ASN A 433 22.51 5.31 5.69
CA ASN A 433 23.65 4.61 6.30
C ASN A 433 23.39 4.32 7.79
N SER A 434 24.11 3.37 8.32
CA SER A 434 23.97 2.88 9.70
C SER A 434 24.41 3.90 10.76
N GLY A 435 25.38 4.77 10.45
CA GLY A 435 25.84 5.81 11.36
C GLY A 435 24.79 6.88 11.62
N ASP A 436 24.13 7.37 10.56
CA ASP A 436 23.04 8.36 10.65
C ASP A 436 21.82 7.76 11.36
N LEU A 437 21.53 6.47 11.11
CA LEU A 437 20.47 5.74 11.83
C LEU A 437 20.78 5.68 13.33
N LEU A 438 22.00 5.28 13.71
CA LEU A 438 22.43 5.19 15.12
C LEU A 438 22.34 6.55 15.80
N ASP A 439 22.77 7.64 15.13
CA ASP A 439 22.66 8.99 15.63
C ASP A 439 21.22 9.41 15.88
N ALA A 440 20.29 9.11 14.94
CA ALA A 440 18.87 9.42 15.10
C ALA A 440 18.26 8.70 16.32
N VAL A 441 18.57 7.42 16.52
CA VAL A 441 18.10 6.66 17.69
C VAL A 441 18.71 7.23 18.98
N ARG A 442 20.00 7.60 18.98
CA ARG A 442 20.67 8.22 20.13
C ARG A 442 20.00 9.54 20.51
N ARG A 443 19.77 10.45 19.57
CA ARG A 443 19.05 11.72 19.82
C ARG A 443 17.64 11.48 20.37
N THR A 444 16.94 10.48 19.85
CA THR A 444 15.63 10.08 20.36
C THR A 444 15.73 9.63 21.82
N LYS A 445 16.73 8.80 22.13
CA LYS A 445 16.97 8.29 23.49
C LYS A 445 17.34 9.40 24.49
N GLU A 446 18.15 10.35 24.07
CA GLU A 446 18.48 11.52 24.88
C GLU A 446 17.23 12.32 25.25
N VAL A 447 16.37 12.65 24.28
CA VAL A 447 15.10 13.36 24.55
C VAL A 447 14.18 12.52 25.44
N TYR A 448 14.07 11.21 25.19
CA TYR A 448 13.28 10.29 26.00
C TYR A 448 13.73 10.30 27.48
N ASP A 449 15.02 10.35 27.75
CA ASP A 449 15.56 10.36 29.11
C ASP A 449 15.40 11.72 29.82
N TYR A 450 15.41 12.83 29.07
CA TYR A 450 15.23 14.17 29.65
C TYR A 450 13.77 14.54 29.92
N GLN A 451 12.80 13.94 29.25
CA GLN A 451 11.37 14.27 29.35
C GLN A 451 10.58 13.30 30.25
N LYS A 452 11.27 12.58 31.10
CA LYS A 452 10.67 11.64 32.08
C LYS A 452 9.98 12.34 33.23
#